data_715e345d0c02f8873d13ce0a3d8048c6
#
_entry.id   715e345d0c02f8873d13ce0a3d8048c6
#
_cell.length_a   1.000
_cell.length_b   1.000
_cell.length_c   1.000
_cell.angle_alpha   90.00
_cell.angle_beta   90.00
_cell.angle_gamma   90.00
#
_symmetry.space_group_name_H-M   'P 1'
#
loop_
_entity.id
_entity.type
_entity.pdbx_description
1 polymer ?
#
loop_
_entity_poly.entity_id
_entity_poly.type
_entity_poly.pdbx_seq_one_letter_code
_entity_poly.pdbx_strand_id
1 'polypeptide(L)'
;DREDDGAAWHILSGLAARLGRPVPDVPEDGFFPEDQDIDLWYVLQLTPEMSEDMARYERIVFVDTHTGNIPHEIQLQPVEGTPASSSFTHHMTPAASLELVRKLYHGSPEAVLLSVRGYSFRFTRELSSRTAELVEQAVEMLWDWISR
;
A
#
# COMPACT_ATOMS: atom_id res chain seq x y z
N ASP A 1 -7.39 10.42 -11.92
CA ASP A 1 -7.06 10.23 -10.52
C ASP A 1 -6.91 11.54 -9.79
N ARG A 2 -7.21 11.55 -8.52
CA ARG A 2 -6.98 12.71 -7.68
C ARG A 2 -5.48 12.86 -7.40
N GLU A 3 -5.04 14.10 -7.26
CA GLU A 3 -3.63 14.43 -7.07
C GLU A 3 -2.99 13.64 -5.94
N ASP A 4 -3.56 13.71 -4.74
CA ASP A 4 -2.94 13.10 -3.57
C ASP A 4 -3.34 11.62 -3.39
N ASP A 5 -4.36 11.14 -4.09
CA ASP A 5 -4.66 9.71 -4.16
C ASP A 5 -3.57 8.97 -4.93
N GLY A 6 -2.77 9.68 -5.72
CA GLY A 6 -1.62 9.12 -6.39
C GLY A 6 -0.40 8.93 -5.50
N ALA A 7 -0.48 9.33 -4.23
CA ALA A 7 0.67 9.22 -3.32
C ALA A 7 1.18 7.79 -3.20
N ALA A 8 0.28 6.81 -3.12
CA ALA A 8 0.68 5.41 -3.02
C ALA A 8 1.49 4.98 -4.25
N TRP A 9 1.07 5.40 -5.43
CA TRP A 9 1.81 5.08 -6.66
C TRP A 9 3.20 5.72 -6.64
N HIS A 10 3.30 6.97 -6.18
CA HIS A 10 4.59 7.65 -6.07
C HIS A 10 5.50 7.01 -5.02
N ILE A 11 4.93 6.50 -3.94
CA ILE A 11 5.69 5.77 -2.92
C ILE A 11 6.27 4.49 -3.53
N LEU A 12 5.46 3.73 -4.26
CA LEU A 12 5.95 2.53 -4.94
C LEU A 12 7.01 2.86 -5.98
N SER A 13 6.82 3.96 -6.72
CA SER A 13 7.81 4.42 -7.71
C SER A 13 9.12 4.77 -7.04
N GLY A 14 9.10 5.48 -5.92
CA GLY A 14 10.30 5.82 -5.16
C GLY A 14 11.00 4.59 -4.63
N LEU A 15 10.25 3.62 -4.15
CA LEU A 15 10.82 2.37 -3.66
C LEU A 15 11.43 1.55 -4.81
N ALA A 16 10.75 1.49 -5.97
CA ALA A 16 11.28 0.81 -7.14
C ALA A 16 12.62 1.41 -7.58
N ALA A 17 12.71 2.74 -7.57
CA ALA A 17 13.96 3.42 -7.92
C ALA A 17 15.09 3.04 -6.96
N ARG A 18 14.82 2.95 -5.67
CA ARG A 18 15.83 2.52 -4.68
C ARG A 18 16.25 1.07 -4.87
N LEU A 19 15.35 0.23 -5.36
CA LEU A 19 15.64 -1.17 -5.65
C LEU A 19 16.34 -1.36 -6.99
N GLY A 20 16.53 -0.28 -7.75
CA GLY A 20 17.14 -0.35 -9.07
C GLY A 20 16.22 -0.94 -10.13
N ARG A 21 14.92 -0.84 -9.95
CA ARG A 21 13.93 -1.40 -10.88
C ARG A 21 13.31 -0.33 -11.77
N PRO A 22 12.80 -0.71 -12.96
CA PRO A 22 12.10 0.23 -13.82
C PRO A 22 10.88 0.83 -13.11
N VAL A 23 10.65 2.11 -13.37
CA VAL A 23 9.47 2.82 -12.85
C VAL A 23 8.53 3.05 -14.03
N PRO A 24 7.28 2.56 -13.96
CA PRO A 24 6.32 2.80 -15.02
C PRO A 24 6.04 4.30 -15.21
N ASP A 25 5.82 4.71 -16.45
CA ASP A 25 5.52 6.10 -16.75
C ASP A 25 4.13 6.52 -16.28
N VAL A 26 3.20 5.58 -16.28
CA VAL A 26 1.81 5.84 -15.89
C VAL A 26 1.31 4.72 -14.98
N PRO A 27 0.35 5.01 -14.08
CA PRO A 27 -0.21 4.00 -13.17
C PRO A 27 -0.85 2.81 -13.89
N GLU A 28 -1.33 2.99 -15.09
CA GLU A 28 -1.96 1.93 -15.89
C GLU A 28 -0.96 0.83 -16.26
N ASP A 29 0.31 1.18 -16.40
CA ASP A 29 1.36 0.19 -16.62
C ASP A 29 1.73 -0.58 -15.35
N GLY A 30 1.35 -0.02 -14.21
CA GLY A 30 1.27 -0.67 -12.93
C GLY A 30 2.54 -1.28 -12.36
N PHE A 31 2.37 -1.77 -11.15
CA PHE A 31 3.34 -2.65 -10.50
C PHE A 31 2.62 -3.96 -10.23
N PHE A 32 3.24 -5.07 -10.59
CA PHE A 32 2.67 -6.41 -10.42
C PHE A 32 3.67 -7.33 -9.75
N PRO A 33 3.22 -8.36 -9.02
CA PRO A 33 4.13 -9.34 -8.45
C PRO A 33 4.92 -10.07 -9.53
N GLU A 34 6.22 -10.20 -9.34
CA GLU A 34 7.13 -10.82 -10.31
C GLU A 34 7.98 -11.93 -9.71
N ASP A 35 7.58 -12.45 -8.55
CA ASP A 35 8.29 -13.50 -7.82
C ASP A 35 9.73 -13.12 -7.47
N GLN A 36 9.92 -11.87 -7.07
CA GLN A 36 11.21 -11.38 -6.58
C GLN A 36 11.21 -11.36 -5.06
N ASP A 37 12.36 -11.05 -4.46
CA ASP A 37 12.48 -10.94 -2.99
C ASP A 37 11.52 -9.89 -2.44
N ILE A 38 11.34 -8.79 -3.16
CA ILE A 38 10.40 -7.74 -2.82
C ILE A 38 9.55 -7.50 -4.05
N ASP A 39 8.25 -7.71 -3.92
CA ASP A 39 7.30 -7.45 -4.99
C ASP A 39 6.51 -6.19 -4.69
N LEU A 40 6.29 -5.38 -5.72
CA LEU A 40 5.49 -4.16 -5.65
C LEU A 40 4.19 -4.41 -6.41
N TRP A 41 3.08 -4.03 -5.79
CA TRP A 41 1.78 -4.26 -6.40
C TRP A 41 0.89 -3.03 -6.21
N TYR A 42 0.55 -2.38 -7.32
CA TYR A 42 -0.35 -1.24 -7.29
C TYR A 42 -1.73 -1.64 -7.76
N VAL A 43 -2.75 -1.41 -6.94
CA VAL A 43 -4.13 -1.72 -7.27
C VAL A 43 -5.03 -0.57 -6.83
N LEU A 44 -6.17 -0.43 -7.46
CA LEU A 44 -7.13 0.60 -7.10
C LEU A 44 -7.89 0.22 -5.83
N GLN A 45 -8.07 -1.06 -5.59
CA GLN A 45 -8.72 -1.56 -4.37
C GLN A 45 -8.32 -3.01 -4.13
N LEU A 46 -8.38 -3.42 -2.88
CA LEU A 46 -8.12 -4.81 -2.51
C LEU A 46 -9.31 -5.68 -2.89
N THR A 47 -9.02 -6.89 -3.34
CA THR A 47 -10.05 -7.87 -3.68
C THR A 47 -9.75 -9.20 -2.99
N PRO A 48 -10.77 -10.06 -2.79
CA PRO A 48 -10.56 -11.36 -2.15
C PRO A 48 -9.54 -12.24 -2.89
N GLU A 49 -9.50 -12.16 -4.21
CA GLU A 49 -8.60 -12.98 -5.03
C GLU A 49 -7.13 -12.72 -4.74
N MET A 50 -6.80 -11.51 -4.30
CA MET A 50 -5.42 -11.13 -3.98
C MET A 50 -4.87 -11.88 -2.77
N SER A 51 -5.73 -12.45 -1.93
CA SER A 51 -5.32 -13.19 -0.74
C SER A 51 -4.46 -14.41 -1.07
N GLU A 52 -4.71 -15.04 -2.21
CA GLU A 52 -3.91 -16.18 -2.64
C GLU A 52 -2.45 -15.78 -2.86
N ASP A 53 -2.23 -14.65 -3.53
CA ASP A 53 -0.88 -14.16 -3.73
C ASP A 53 -0.25 -13.68 -2.43
N MET A 54 -1.02 -13.00 -1.59
CA MET A 54 -0.52 -12.50 -0.30
C MET A 54 -0.01 -13.63 0.59
N ALA A 55 -0.62 -14.82 0.49
CA ALA A 55 -0.24 -15.95 1.32
C ALA A 55 1.18 -16.46 1.07
N ARG A 56 1.78 -16.06 -0.05
CA ARG A 56 3.14 -16.48 -0.39
C ARG A 56 4.23 -15.63 0.25
N TYR A 57 3.87 -14.54 0.92
CA TYR A 57 4.84 -13.61 1.48
C TYR A 57 4.91 -13.73 2.99
N GLU A 58 6.12 -13.53 3.52
CA GLU A 58 6.34 -13.52 4.96
C GLU A 58 5.98 -12.16 5.56
N ARG A 59 6.11 -11.10 4.77
CA ARG A 59 5.89 -9.73 5.22
C ARG A 59 5.14 -8.94 4.16
N ILE A 60 4.17 -8.14 4.58
CA ILE A 60 3.34 -7.35 3.68
C ILE A 60 3.24 -5.92 4.21
N VAL A 61 3.38 -4.94 3.32
CA VAL A 61 3.08 -3.56 3.64
C VAL A 61 1.93 -3.11 2.77
N PHE A 62 0.86 -2.63 3.41
CA PHE A 62 -0.22 -1.94 2.73
C PHE A 62 0.08 -0.45 2.76
N VAL A 63 -0.08 0.23 1.63
CA VAL A 63 0.15 1.68 1.52
C VAL A 63 -1.15 2.35 1.12
N ASP A 64 -1.56 3.35 1.88
CA ASP A 64 -2.82 4.04 1.63
C ASP A 64 -2.69 5.54 1.89
N THR A 65 -3.55 6.31 1.26
CA THR A 65 -3.64 7.75 1.45
C THR A 65 -4.90 8.06 2.26
N HIS A 66 -4.77 8.89 3.28
CA HIS A 66 -5.93 9.30 4.07
C HIS A 66 -6.17 10.82 3.97
N THR A 67 -7.36 11.24 4.34
CA THR A 67 -7.80 12.62 4.21
C THR A 67 -7.82 13.39 5.52
N GLY A 68 -7.16 12.86 6.55
CA GLY A 68 -7.10 13.49 7.86
C GLY A 68 -7.94 12.82 8.93
N ASN A 69 -8.47 11.63 8.65
CA ASN A 69 -9.19 10.81 9.63
C ASN A 69 -8.24 10.10 10.59
N ILE A 70 -6.94 10.23 10.38
CA ILE A 70 -5.89 9.75 11.27
C ILE A 70 -5.12 10.96 11.75
N PRO A 71 -4.77 11.06 13.06
CA PRO A 71 -4.13 12.26 13.59
C PRO A 71 -2.71 12.54 13.10
N HIS A 72 -2.07 11.55 12.48
CA HIS A 72 -0.69 11.70 12.01
C HIS A 72 -0.64 11.83 10.50
N GLU A 73 0.28 12.65 9.99
CA GLU A 73 0.48 12.79 8.55
C GLU A 73 1.05 11.54 7.92
N ILE A 74 1.95 10.85 8.64
CA ILE A 74 2.47 9.55 8.24
C ILE A 74 2.36 8.64 9.44
N GLN A 75 1.84 7.43 9.22
CA GLN A 75 1.75 6.46 10.29
C GLN A 75 2.05 5.07 9.73
N LEU A 76 2.91 4.34 10.42
CA LEU A 76 3.18 2.94 10.12
C LEU A 76 2.72 2.14 11.33
N GLN A 77 1.73 1.27 11.15
CA GLN A 77 1.19 0.51 12.27
C GLN A 77 0.91 -0.93 11.87
N PRO A 78 1.02 -1.86 12.84
CA PRO A 78 0.72 -3.26 12.57
C PRO A 78 -0.72 -3.45 12.13
N VAL A 79 -0.94 -4.45 11.27
CA VAL A 79 -2.27 -4.87 10.85
C VAL A 79 -2.50 -6.28 11.35
N GLU A 80 -3.62 -6.49 12.02
CA GLU A 80 -4.04 -7.82 12.46
C GLU A 80 -5.28 -8.23 11.69
N GLY A 81 -5.35 -9.51 11.33
CA GLY A 81 -6.50 -10.02 10.60
C GLY A 81 -7.75 -9.95 11.44
N THR A 82 -8.80 -9.35 10.89
CA THR A 82 -10.12 -9.31 11.51
C THR A 82 -11.17 -9.61 10.46
N PRO A 83 -12.26 -10.31 10.84
CA PRO A 83 -13.35 -10.56 9.90
C PRO A 83 -13.94 -9.26 9.37
N ALA A 84 -14.44 -9.30 8.14
CA ALA A 84 -15.15 -8.16 7.59
C ALA A 84 -16.37 -7.85 8.46
N SER A 85 -16.50 -6.57 8.84
CA SER A 85 -17.57 -6.15 9.76
C SER A 85 -18.93 -6.00 9.06
N SER A 86 -18.95 -6.00 7.74
CA SER A 86 -20.17 -5.82 6.97
C SER A 86 -20.08 -6.57 5.65
N SER A 87 -21.11 -7.35 5.34
CA SER A 87 -21.21 -8.02 4.06
C SER A 87 -21.60 -7.06 2.92
N PHE A 88 -21.93 -5.84 3.26
CA PHE A 88 -22.34 -4.83 2.27
C PHE A 88 -21.19 -3.93 1.80
N THR A 89 -20.02 -4.05 2.41
CA THR A 89 -18.87 -3.27 1.94
C THR A 89 -18.31 -3.91 0.68
N HIS A 90 -18.17 -3.13 -0.37
CA HIS A 90 -17.59 -3.58 -1.63
C HIS A 90 -16.07 -3.49 -1.62
N HIS A 91 -15.50 -2.94 -0.56
CA HIS A 91 -14.06 -2.74 -0.43
C HIS A 91 -13.53 -3.58 0.72
N MET A 92 -12.47 -4.32 0.43
CA MET A 92 -11.77 -5.04 1.48
C MET A 92 -10.78 -4.13 2.18
N THR A 93 -10.69 -4.29 3.49
CA THR A 93 -9.65 -3.63 4.27
C THR A 93 -8.40 -4.51 4.32
N PRO A 94 -7.22 -3.94 4.64
CA PRO A 94 -6.05 -4.76 4.90
C PRO A 94 -6.29 -5.85 5.94
N ALA A 95 -6.99 -5.51 7.03
CA ALA A 95 -7.29 -6.49 8.08
C ALA A 95 -8.15 -7.64 7.58
N ALA A 96 -9.16 -7.35 6.74
CA ALA A 96 -10.00 -8.39 6.16
C ALA A 96 -9.22 -9.26 5.18
N SER A 97 -8.30 -8.66 4.43
CA SER A 97 -7.43 -9.42 3.52
C SER A 97 -6.56 -10.41 4.29
N LEU A 98 -5.96 -9.99 5.40
CA LEU A 98 -5.15 -10.88 6.24
C LEU A 98 -5.98 -12.01 6.85
N GLU A 99 -7.23 -11.72 7.23
CA GLU A 99 -8.11 -12.74 7.77
C GLU A 99 -8.38 -13.82 6.73
N LEU A 100 -8.58 -13.45 5.46
CA LEU A 100 -8.74 -14.42 4.39
C LEU A 100 -7.47 -15.25 4.17
N VAL A 101 -6.31 -14.60 4.21
CA VAL A 101 -5.03 -15.33 4.09
C VAL A 101 -4.95 -16.40 5.18
N ARG A 102 -5.24 -16.02 6.41
CA ARG A 102 -5.18 -16.95 7.54
C ARG A 102 -6.18 -18.11 7.40
N LYS A 103 -7.41 -17.79 7.03
CA LYS A 103 -8.47 -18.80 6.96
C LYS A 103 -8.38 -19.72 5.76
N LEU A 104 -8.06 -19.20 4.60
CA LEU A 104 -8.11 -19.95 3.35
C LEU A 104 -6.78 -20.59 2.99
N TYR A 105 -5.67 -19.96 3.38
CA TYR A 105 -4.34 -20.39 2.94
C TYR A 105 -3.43 -20.70 4.11
N HIS A 106 -3.90 -20.56 5.34
CA HIS A 106 -3.14 -20.85 6.56
C HIS A 106 -1.85 -20.07 6.69
N GLY A 107 -1.72 -18.97 5.94
CA GLY A 107 -0.57 -18.08 6.04
C GLY A 107 -0.71 -17.12 7.21
N SER A 108 0.41 -16.63 7.71
CA SER A 108 0.43 -15.67 8.81
C SER A 108 1.52 -14.62 8.58
N PRO A 109 1.41 -13.83 7.49
CA PRO A 109 2.43 -12.82 7.21
C PRO A 109 2.41 -11.72 8.25
N GLU A 110 3.60 -11.18 8.55
CA GLU A 110 3.70 -9.96 9.32
C GLU A 110 3.26 -8.80 8.42
N ALA A 111 2.32 -7.99 8.87
CA ALA A 111 1.77 -6.94 8.04
C ALA A 111 1.72 -5.61 8.77
N VAL A 112 1.98 -4.54 8.02
CA VAL A 112 1.86 -3.18 8.51
C VAL A 112 1.10 -2.35 7.48
N LEU A 113 0.47 -1.28 7.95
CA LEU A 113 -0.19 -0.30 7.10
C LEU A 113 0.57 1.01 7.21
N LEU A 114 1.04 1.50 6.07
CA LEU A 114 1.60 2.83 5.95
C LEU A 114 0.51 3.76 5.44
N SER A 115 0.12 4.73 6.27
CA SER A 115 -0.88 5.73 5.92
C SER A 115 -0.21 7.08 5.72
N VAL A 116 -0.52 7.75 4.62
CA VAL A 116 0.05 9.06 4.29
C VAL A 116 -1.08 10.03 4.00
N ARG A 117 -1.05 11.20 4.64
CA ARG A 117 -2.10 12.19 4.44
C ARG A 117 -1.96 12.88 3.10
N GLY A 118 -3.07 12.93 2.35
CA GLY A 118 -3.19 13.73 1.14
C GLY A 118 -3.81 15.08 1.45
N TYR A 119 -3.22 16.14 0.89
CA TYR A 119 -3.67 17.52 1.16
C TYR A 119 -4.40 18.17 0.01
N SER A 120 -4.42 17.56 -1.17
CA SER A 120 -5.09 18.09 -2.33
C SER A 120 -5.82 16.99 -3.06
N PHE A 121 -6.99 17.29 -3.61
CA PHE A 121 -7.82 16.33 -4.33
C PHE A 121 -8.10 16.78 -5.75
N ARG A 122 -7.13 17.38 -6.39
CA ARG A 122 -7.24 17.73 -7.81
C ARG A 122 -6.99 16.50 -8.68
N PHE A 123 -7.66 16.47 -9.81
CA PHE A 123 -7.43 15.39 -10.79
C PHE A 123 -6.16 15.70 -11.60
N THR A 124 -5.00 15.44 -11.00
CA THR A 124 -3.70 15.66 -11.62
C THR A 124 -2.75 14.61 -11.10
N ARG A 125 -1.67 14.38 -11.84
CA ARG A 125 -0.62 13.45 -11.42
C ARG A 125 0.43 14.13 -10.54
N GLU A 126 0.37 15.45 -10.45
CA GLU A 126 1.29 16.17 -9.57
C GLU A 126 0.74 16.15 -8.15
N LEU A 127 1.60 15.85 -7.23
CA LEU A 127 1.26 15.89 -5.80
C LEU A 127 1.35 17.31 -5.29
N SER A 128 0.57 17.63 -4.24
CA SER A 128 0.80 18.87 -3.51
C SER A 128 2.20 18.85 -2.92
N SER A 129 2.76 20.04 -2.65
CA SER A 129 4.12 20.14 -2.10
C SER A 129 4.28 19.39 -0.80
N ARG A 130 3.28 19.47 0.08
CA ARG A 130 3.34 18.76 1.36
C ARG A 130 3.26 17.27 1.19
N THR A 131 2.38 16.79 0.31
CA THR A 131 2.27 15.36 0.05
C THR A 131 3.54 14.81 -0.59
N ALA A 132 4.19 15.58 -1.46
CA ALA A 132 5.47 15.17 -2.05
C ALA A 132 6.55 14.97 -0.98
N GLU A 133 6.63 15.86 0.01
CA GLU A 133 7.55 15.69 1.14
C GLU A 133 7.23 14.43 1.93
N LEU A 134 5.94 14.18 2.17
CA LEU A 134 5.52 13.00 2.91
C LEU A 134 5.82 11.72 2.15
N VAL A 135 5.71 11.75 0.81
CA VAL A 135 6.08 10.60 -0.02
C VAL A 135 7.56 10.24 0.19
N GLU A 136 8.44 11.24 0.18
CA GLU A 136 9.87 10.99 0.41
C GLU A 136 10.11 10.37 1.78
N GLN A 137 9.46 10.88 2.82
CA GLN A 137 9.57 10.32 4.17
C GLN A 137 9.01 8.90 4.23
N ALA A 138 7.91 8.65 3.53
CA ALA A 138 7.30 7.33 3.49
C ALA A 138 8.21 6.29 2.85
N VAL A 139 8.88 6.65 1.76
CA VAL A 139 9.84 5.75 1.11
C VAL A 139 10.96 5.38 2.07
N GLU A 140 11.48 6.36 2.83
CA GLU A 140 12.51 6.08 3.83
C GLU A 140 12.01 5.15 4.93
N MET A 141 10.80 5.36 5.43
CA MET A 141 10.21 4.50 6.46
C MET A 141 10.05 3.07 5.94
N LEU A 142 9.58 2.92 4.71
CA LEU A 142 9.45 1.60 4.09
C LEU A 142 10.80 0.92 3.92
N TRP A 143 11.79 1.68 3.44
CA TRP A 143 13.12 1.15 3.23
C TRP A 143 13.70 0.61 4.54
N ASP A 144 13.58 1.39 5.62
CA ASP A 144 14.06 0.98 6.93
C ASP A 144 13.34 -0.27 7.43
N TRP A 145 12.03 -0.34 7.24
CA TRP A 145 11.26 -1.50 7.68
C TRP A 145 11.60 -2.75 6.88
N ILE A 146 11.75 -2.63 5.58
CA ILE A 146 12.10 -3.75 4.69
C ILE A 146 13.50 -4.27 5.00
N SER A 147 14.41 -3.38 5.39
CA SER A 147 15.81 -3.70 5.62
C SER A 147 16.09 -4.36 6.96
N ARG A 148 15.10 -4.51 7.80
CA ARG A 148 15.27 -5.17 9.10
C ARG A 148 15.68 -6.62 8.97
#